data_81a30f4dcbe1522f4b4e5647744b2d27
#
_entry.id   81a30f4dcbe1522f4b4e5647744b2d27
#
_cell.length_a   1.000
_cell.length_b   1.000
_cell.length_c   1.000
_cell.angle_alpha   90.00
_cell.angle_beta   90.00
_cell.angle_gamma   90.00
#
_symmetry.space_group_name_H-M   'P 1'
#
loop_
_entity.id
_entity.type
_entity.pdbx_description
1 polymer ?
#
loop_
_entity_poly.entity_id
_entity_poly.type
_entity_poly.pdbx_seq_one_letter_code
_entity_poly.pdbx_strand_id
1 'polypeptide(L)'
;MSNYERGLALIRVGEYFEAHEELEIAWRAAEPAERDFLQGLVHVAVAWYQARRGNRVGCERQLEKATRRLGAYAPEHRGLDVAAVLASVRVAQTAVGAGSLQLRPPDLG
;
A
#
# COMPACT_ATOMS: atom_id res chain seq x y z
N MET A 1 -15.02 -9.69 9.94
CA MET A 1 -13.94 -9.17 9.08
C MET A 1 -12.79 -8.68 9.94
N SER A 2 -11.57 -9.12 9.65
CA SER A 2 -10.38 -8.70 10.40
C SER A 2 -9.98 -7.26 10.04
N ASN A 3 -9.10 -6.66 10.84
CA ASN A 3 -8.53 -5.35 10.48
C ASN A 3 -7.82 -5.39 9.12
N TYR A 4 -7.10 -6.49 8.85
CA TYR A 4 -6.44 -6.69 7.57
C TYR A 4 -7.45 -6.69 6.42
N GLU A 5 -8.51 -7.48 6.53
CA GLU A 5 -9.54 -7.56 5.49
C GLU A 5 -10.28 -6.23 5.30
N ARG A 6 -10.59 -5.53 6.39
CA ARG A 6 -11.18 -4.19 6.30
C ARG A 6 -10.25 -3.20 5.61
N GLY A 7 -8.96 -3.28 5.93
CA GLY A 7 -7.96 -2.42 5.28
C GLY A 7 -7.92 -2.61 3.78
N LEU A 8 -7.91 -3.87 3.32
CA LEU A 8 -7.93 -4.16 1.88
C LEU A 8 -9.22 -3.68 1.22
N ALA A 9 -10.36 -3.89 1.88
CA ALA A 9 -11.65 -3.43 1.36
C ALA A 9 -11.67 -1.90 1.21
N LEU A 10 -11.10 -1.19 2.16
CA LEU A 10 -11.03 0.27 2.14
C LEU A 10 -10.09 0.77 1.03
N ILE A 11 -8.97 0.10 0.78
CA ILE A 11 -8.11 0.42 -0.36
C ILE A 11 -8.92 0.29 -1.66
N ARG A 12 -9.68 -0.80 -1.81
CA ARG A 12 -10.45 -1.07 -3.03
C ARG A 12 -11.48 0.01 -3.34
N VAL A 13 -12.03 0.65 -2.33
CA VAL A 13 -12.99 1.75 -2.53
C VAL A 13 -12.35 3.13 -2.44
N GLY A 14 -11.04 3.20 -2.30
CA GLY A 14 -10.32 4.48 -2.32
C GLY A 14 -10.33 5.25 -1.02
N GLU A 15 -10.71 4.63 0.10
CA GLU A 15 -10.69 5.23 1.42
C GLU A 15 -9.33 4.98 2.07
N TYR A 16 -8.31 5.67 1.56
CA TYR A 16 -6.92 5.36 1.88
C TYR A 16 -6.51 5.73 3.30
N PHE A 17 -7.04 6.81 3.84
CA PHE A 17 -6.73 7.19 5.23
C PHE A 17 -7.27 6.15 6.21
N GLU A 18 -8.54 5.78 6.06
CA GLU A 18 -9.15 4.76 6.92
C GLU A 18 -8.48 3.40 6.72
N ALA A 19 -8.10 3.08 5.48
CA ALA A 19 -7.39 1.84 5.18
C ALA A 19 -6.09 1.76 5.98
N HIS A 20 -5.32 2.85 6.00
CA HIS A 20 -4.06 2.85 6.73
C HIS A 20 -4.26 2.67 8.23
N GLU A 21 -5.33 3.22 8.79
CA GLU A 21 -5.63 3.06 10.21
C GLU A 21 -5.91 1.59 10.56
N GLU A 22 -6.73 0.92 9.74
CA GLU A 22 -7.05 -0.50 9.95
C GLU A 22 -5.81 -1.39 9.77
N LEU A 23 -5.01 -1.12 8.76
CA LEU A 23 -3.79 -1.88 8.50
C LEU A 23 -2.74 -1.64 9.59
N GLU A 24 -2.69 -0.46 10.17
CA GLU A 24 -1.79 -0.16 11.27
C GLU A 24 -2.16 -0.95 12.54
N ILE A 25 -3.45 -1.12 12.82
CA ILE A 25 -3.90 -1.96 13.91
C ILE A 25 -3.45 -3.40 13.69
N ALA A 26 -3.65 -3.92 12.47
CA ALA A 26 -3.19 -5.27 12.11
C ALA A 26 -1.68 -5.41 12.26
N TRP A 27 -0.92 -4.41 11.83
CA TRP A 27 0.54 -4.40 11.93
C TRP A 27 1.02 -4.46 13.38
N ARG A 28 0.41 -3.67 14.27
CA ARG A 28 0.80 -3.66 15.67
C ARG A 28 0.55 -4.98 16.37
N ALA A 29 -0.46 -5.72 15.94
CA ALA A 29 -0.82 -7.03 16.52
C ALA A 29 -0.14 -8.20 15.82
N ALA A 30 0.67 -7.94 14.79
CA ALA A 30 1.20 -9.00 13.93
C ALA A 30 2.37 -9.74 14.55
N GLU A 31 2.48 -11.04 14.23
CA GLU A 31 3.67 -11.83 14.49
C GLU A 31 4.85 -11.26 13.70
N PRO A 32 6.10 -11.42 14.19
CA PRO A 32 7.27 -10.84 13.52
C PRO A 32 7.37 -11.16 12.03
N ALA A 33 7.03 -12.40 11.62
CA ALA A 33 7.11 -12.81 10.22
C ALA A 33 6.14 -12.05 9.31
N GLU A 34 5.07 -11.45 9.87
CA GLU A 34 4.03 -10.75 9.11
C GLU A 34 4.17 -9.23 9.15
N ARG A 35 5.05 -8.72 10.00
CA ARG A 35 5.13 -7.27 10.25
C ARG A 35 5.50 -6.48 9.01
N ASP A 36 6.49 -6.91 8.26
CA ASP A 36 6.91 -6.19 7.06
C ASP A 36 5.83 -6.23 5.97
N PHE A 37 5.11 -7.34 5.85
CA PHE A 37 4.00 -7.44 4.93
C PHE A 37 2.93 -6.40 5.24
N LEU A 38 2.47 -6.36 6.49
CA LEU A 38 1.42 -5.43 6.90
C LEU A 38 1.90 -3.98 6.86
N GLN A 39 3.15 -3.73 7.26
CA GLN A 39 3.71 -2.38 7.17
C GLN A 39 3.82 -1.92 5.72
N GLY A 40 4.18 -2.82 4.81
CA GLY A 40 4.21 -2.51 3.37
C GLY A 40 2.86 -2.06 2.85
N LEU A 41 1.78 -2.72 3.30
CA LEU A 41 0.42 -2.33 2.92
C LEU A 41 0.01 -0.99 3.53
N VAL A 42 0.44 -0.70 4.75
CA VAL A 42 0.27 0.64 5.34
C VAL A 42 0.90 1.69 4.44
N HIS A 43 2.13 1.44 3.98
CA HIS A 43 2.83 2.37 3.08
C HIS A 43 2.09 2.56 1.75
N VAL A 44 1.49 1.50 1.20
CA VAL A 44 0.66 1.62 -0.01
C VAL A 44 -0.49 2.59 0.23
N ALA A 45 -1.26 2.38 1.29
CA ALA A 45 -2.40 3.24 1.61
C ALA A 45 -1.96 4.69 1.81
N VAL A 46 -0.87 4.91 2.55
CA VAL A 46 -0.37 6.25 2.82
C VAL A 46 0.16 6.91 1.55
N ALA A 47 0.79 6.15 0.64
CA ALA A 47 1.27 6.70 -0.63
C ALA A 47 0.12 7.31 -1.46
N TRP A 48 -0.97 6.56 -1.62
CA TRP A 48 -2.15 7.04 -2.36
C TRP A 48 -2.84 8.20 -1.64
N TYR A 49 -2.86 8.17 -0.32
CA TYR A 49 -3.38 9.28 0.48
C TYR A 49 -2.56 10.56 0.24
N GLN A 50 -1.24 10.45 0.28
CA GLN A 50 -0.35 11.60 0.04
C GLN A 50 -0.48 12.15 -1.38
N ALA A 51 -0.66 11.27 -2.37
CA ALA A 51 -0.91 11.71 -3.75
C ALA A 51 -2.17 12.58 -3.83
N ARG A 52 -3.24 12.17 -3.16
CA ARG A 52 -4.50 12.93 -3.13
C ARG A 52 -4.32 14.30 -2.47
N ARG A 53 -3.43 14.40 -1.51
CA ARG A 53 -3.14 15.66 -0.83
C ARG A 53 -2.18 16.55 -1.60
N GLY A 54 -1.69 16.11 -2.74
CA GLY A 54 -0.70 16.85 -3.51
C GLY A 54 0.71 16.80 -2.90
N ASN A 55 0.96 15.88 -1.98
CA ASN A 55 2.26 15.74 -1.34
C ASN A 55 3.16 14.77 -2.12
N ARG A 56 3.89 15.28 -3.11
CA ARG A 56 4.74 14.48 -3.97
C ARG A 56 5.84 13.78 -3.19
N VAL A 57 6.56 14.51 -2.33
CA VAL A 57 7.68 13.94 -1.58
C VAL A 57 7.22 12.84 -0.65
N GLY A 58 6.11 13.06 0.06
CA GLY A 58 5.53 12.03 0.92
C GLY A 58 5.11 10.80 0.14
N CYS A 59 4.48 11.00 -1.02
CA CYS A 59 4.06 9.91 -1.90
C CYS A 59 5.27 9.09 -2.37
N GLU A 60 6.29 9.74 -2.88
CA GLU A 60 7.51 9.04 -3.35
C GLU A 60 8.16 8.20 -2.25
N ARG A 61 8.27 8.76 -1.04
CA ARG A 61 8.85 8.04 0.10
C ARG A 61 8.04 6.80 0.47
N GLN A 62 6.72 6.92 0.47
CA GLN A 62 5.85 5.80 0.82
C GLN A 62 5.88 4.71 -0.24
N LEU A 63 5.92 5.06 -1.52
CA LEU A 63 6.03 4.08 -2.61
C LEU A 63 7.34 3.28 -2.50
N GLU A 64 8.44 3.95 -2.18
CA GLU A 64 9.73 3.28 -1.99
C GLU A 64 9.68 2.32 -0.81
N LYS A 65 9.13 2.75 0.31
CA LYS A 65 9.01 1.92 1.51
C LYS A 65 8.11 0.71 1.25
N ALA A 66 7.01 0.90 0.53
CA ALA A 66 6.12 -0.21 0.16
C ALA A 66 6.86 -1.26 -0.67
N THR A 67 7.62 -0.84 -1.67
CA THR A 67 8.42 -1.74 -2.50
C THR A 67 9.40 -2.55 -1.65
N ARG A 68 10.10 -1.86 -0.75
CA ARG A 68 11.10 -2.50 0.09
C ARG A 68 10.50 -3.51 1.05
N ARG A 69 9.36 -3.20 1.64
CA ARG A 69 8.70 -4.09 2.62
C ARG A 69 8.00 -5.27 1.98
N LEU A 70 7.36 -5.06 0.82
CA LEU A 70 6.53 -6.09 0.18
C LEU A 70 7.32 -7.07 -0.68
N GLY A 71 8.53 -6.73 -1.10
CA GLY A 71 9.29 -7.52 -2.05
C GLY A 71 9.47 -8.99 -1.66
N ALA A 72 9.69 -9.27 -0.38
CA ALA A 72 9.91 -10.63 0.11
C ALA A 72 8.65 -11.50 0.10
N TYR A 73 7.47 -10.90 -0.10
CA TYR A 73 6.19 -11.61 -0.03
C TYR A 73 5.58 -11.90 -1.40
N ALA A 74 6.24 -11.47 -2.46
CA ALA A 74 5.78 -11.78 -3.83
C ALA A 74 6.03 -13.25 -4.14
N PRO A 75 5.21 -13.88 -5.01
CA PRO A 75 4.10 -13.26 -5.78
C PRO A 75 2.78 -13.18 -5.01
N GLU A 76 2.59 -13.98 -3.97
CA GLU A 76 1.32 -14.06 -3.26
C GLU A 76 1.57 -14.30 -1.77
N HIS A 77 0.78 -13.65 -0.92
CA HIS A 77 0.86 -13.85 0.53
C HIS A 77 -0.51 -13.55 1.15
N ARG A 78 -0.98 -14.43 2.03
CA ARG A 78 -2.28 -14.32 2.71
C ARG A 78 -3.45 -14.08 1.76
N GLY A 79 -3.43 -14.71 0.60
CA GLY A 79 -4.47 -14.57 -0.40
C GLY A 79 -4.41 -13.27 -1.21
N LEU A 80 -3.41 -12.42 -0.96
CA LEU A 80 -3.22 -11.18 -1.70
C LEU A 80 -2.21 -11.39 -2.84
N ASP A 81 -2.54 -10.88 -4.02
CA ASP A 81 -1.62 -10.85 -5.16
C ASP A 81 -0.58 -9.73 -4.95
N VAL A 82 0.49 -10.06 -4.25
CA VAL A 82 1.55 -9.09 -3.93
C VAL A 82 2.26 -8.61 -5.21
N ALA A 83 2.40 -9.50 -6.20
CA ALA A 83 3.00 -9.10 -7.48
C ALA A 83 2.18 -8.00 -8.16
N ALA A 84 0.83 -8.09 -8.11
CA ALA A 84 -0.04 -7.06 -8.68
C ALA A 84 0.09 -5.74 -7.90
N VAL A 85 0.16 -5.80 -6.57
CA VAL A 85 0.37 -4.61 -5.75
C VAL A 85 1.69 -3.93 -6.12
N LEU A 86 2.77 -4.71 -6.21
CA LEU A 86 4.08 -4.16 -6.56
C LEU A 86 4.10 -3.58 -7.98
N ALA A 87 3.39 -4.19 -8.92
CA ALA A 87 3.25 -3.64 -10.27
C ALA A 87 2.55 -2.28 -10.24
N SER A 88 1.47 -2.16 -9.44
CA SER A 88 0.76 -0.88 -9.25
C SER A 88 1.68 0.19 -8.64
N VAL A 89 2.51 -0.21 -7.68
CA VAL A 89 3.47 0.71 -7.06
C VAL A 89 4.47 1.22 -8.10
N ARG A 90 4.99 0.33 -8.95
CA ARG A 90 5.93 0.73 -10.02
C ARG A 90 5.29 1.70 -11.02
N VAL A 91 4.04 1.44 -11.42
CA VAL A 91 3.30 2.35 -12.31
C VAL A 91 3.13 3.71 -11.64
N ALA A 92 2.78 3.71 -10.35
CA ALA A 92 2.66 4.96 -9.59
C ALA A 92 3.99 5.71 -9.49
N GLN A 93 5.09 5.01 -9.25
CA GLN A 93 6.42 5.62 -9.21
C GLN A 93 6.77 6.31 -10.54
N THR A 94 6.47 5.67 -11.66
CA THR A 94 6.68 6.25 -12.99
C THR A 94 5.83 7.50 -13.17
N ALA A 95 4.55 7.45 -12.80
CA ALA A 95 3.64 8.60 -12.92
C ALA A 95 4.12 9.79 -12.08
N VAL A 96 4.47 9.54 -10.83
CA VAL A 96 4.95 10.59 -9.91
C VAL A 96 6.27 11.15 -10.42
N GLY A 97 7.17 10.32 -10.92
CA GLY A 97 8.43 10.75 -11.51
C GLY A 97 8.23 11.65 -12.72
N ALA A 98 7.14 11.48 -13.45
CA ALA A 98 6.75 12.33 -14.57
C ALA A 98 5.91 13.56 -14.15
N GLY A 99 5.69 13.73 -12.86
CA GLY A 99 5.00 14.91 -12.32
C GLY A 99 3.50 14.74 -12.09
N SER A 100 2.96 13.53 -12.22
CA SER A 100 1.52 13.30 -12.01
C SER A 100 1.26 12.67 -10.65
N LEU A 101 0.31 13.24 -9.90
CA LEU A 101 -0.20 12.67 -8.65
C LEU A 101 -1.60 12.08 -8.83
N GLN A 102 -2.09 12.00 -10.07
CA GLN A 102 -3.36 11.36 -10.37
C GLN A 102 -3.08 9.88 -10.65
N LEU A 103 -3.09 9.09 -9.59
CA LEU A 103 -2.72 7.67 -9.66
C LEU A 103 -3.94 6.80 -9.88
N ARG A 104 -3.77 5.73 -10.69
CA ARG A 104 -4.76 4.66 -10.76
C ARG A 104 -4.82 3.97 -9.40
N PRO A 105 -6.01 3.49 -8.96
CA PRO A 105 -6.10 2.72 -7.72
C PRO A 105 -5.13 1.54 -7.71
N PRO A 106 -4.59 1.17 -6.54
CA PRO A 106 -3.71 -0.01 -6.49
C PRO A 106 -4.48 -1.27 -6.82
N ASP A 107 -3.84 -2.15 -7.57
CA ASP A 107 -4.40 -3.45 -7.93
C ASP A 107 -4.05 -4.45 -6.82
N LEU A 108 -5.07 -5.01 -6.18
CA LEU A 108 -4.89 -5.99 -5.12
C LEU A 108 -5.13 -7.43 -5.60
N GLY A 109 -5.30 -7.58 -6.89
CA GLY A 109 -5.57 -8.90 -7.49
C GLY A 109 -7.03 -9.15 -7.72
#